data_8e08c2e6e99530cf9e56c8c78a26f00b
#
_entry.id   8e08c2e6e99530cf9e56c8c78a26f00b
#
_cell.length_a   1.000
_cell.length_b   1.000
_cell.length_c   1.000
_cell.angle_alpha   90.00
_cell.angle_beta   90.00
_cell.angle_gamma   90.00
#
_symmetry.space_group_name_H-M   'P 1'
#
loop_
_entity.id
_entity.type
_entity.pdbx_description
1 polymer ?
#
loop_
_entity_poly.entity_id
_entity_poly.type
_entity_poly.pdbx_seq_one_letter_code
_entity_poly.pdbx_strand_id
1 'polypeptide(L)'
;MGYLKYDTIQDYCKELYGAATTEYSNCVLPESQETKDYVALREKEGYEVQYFTESGQAFATRDIPILQRALNWWGNLISFDHPYKVQSENNPDLERKVYIGKDHNNRPAVMCTGCESKYLIYFDGNFPFIHQNFITFSLGTSYPTYNGQEILDVISETQGSKKTEEITLPNGNKANSALNLYTCKYKDTLDNIDQKQFVDHYANCKTNKTDPSMVQISFTIGFISLVLTYIIGIPLGIQMANHKGKLFDKMGQWYIIFMISIPGLAYIVLVRFLGSKYADLPGMFPMLGSSNPKSYILPIISLTLMSVAGRMMWMRRYMIDQTTMDYVKFARAKGLSENEIFFKHIFRNAIGPIAHGLPAAVIFCISGALITEAVYSIPGMGKILPDSINVYNNSMVIGITFLFTTLAIFSTFLGDWLLTLVDPRITLHEKGGRK
;
A
#
# COMPACT_ATOMS: atom_id res chain seq x y z
N MET A 1 -6.96 11.50 -11.91
CA MET A 1 -7.35 12.90 -11.70
C MET A 1 -7.19 13.66 -12.99
N GLY A 2 -8.30 14.21 -13.53
CA GLY A 2 -8.24 15.05 -14.71
C GLY A 2 -7.59 16.38 -14.39
N TYR A 3 -6.55 16.73 -15.12
CA TYR A 3 -6.01 18.10 -15.10
C TYR A 3 -6.97 19.09 -15.76
N LEU A 4 -7.86 18.56 -16.60
CA LEU A 4 -8.82 19.25 -17.40
C LEU A 4 -10.24 18.88 -16.96
N LYS A 5 -11.11 19.85 -16.86
CA LYS A 5 -12.54 19.60 -16.87
C LYS A 5 -12.89 19.28 -18.32
N TYR A 6 -13.48 18.13 -18.55
CA TYR A 6 -13.81 17.59 -19.85
C TYR A 6 -15.31 17.48 -20.00
N ASP A 7 -15.84 17.93 -21.09
CA ASP A 7 -17.25 17.91 -21.42
C ASP A 7 -17.42 17.62 -22.92
N THR A 8 -18.47 16.93 -23.29
CA THR A 8 -18.70 16.51 -24.68
C THR A 8 -20.08 16.95 -25.16
N ILE A 9 -20.20 17.15 -26.48
CA ILE A 9 -21.50 17.37 -27.10
C ILE A 9 -22.46 16.22 -26.81
N GLN A 10 -21.96 14.99 -26.64
CA GLN A 10 -22.77 13.83 -26.29
C GLN A 10 -23.41 13.96 -24.91
N ASP A 11 -22.67 14.44 -23.91
CA ASP A 11 -23.19 14.67 -22.56
C ASP A 11 -24.24 15.78 -22.57
N TYR A 12 -23.96 16.87 -23.28
CA TYR A 12 -24.88 17.98 -23.45
C TYR A 12 -26.20 17.57 -24.12
N CYS A 13 -26.13 16.80 -25.22
CA CYS A 13 -27.30 16.28 -25.91
C CYS A 13 -28.06 15.25 -25.08
N LYS A 14 -27.37 14.46 -24.27
CA LYS A 14 -27.98 13.50 -23.36
C LYS A 14 -28.78 14.17 -22.23
N GLU A 15 -28.30 15.31 -21.74
CA GLU A 15 -29.03 16.11 -20.75
C GLU A 15 -30.31 16.75 -21.35
N LEU A 16 -30.26 17.18 -22.62
CA LEU A 16 -31.39 17.83 -23.27
C LEU A 16 -32.49 16.85 -23.69
N TYR A 17 -32.11 15.69 -24.25
CA TYR A 17 -33.06 14.81 -24.98
C TYR A 17 -33.11 13.40 -24.43
N GLY A 18 -32.25 13.04 -23.46
CA GLY A 18 -32.08 11.65 -23.00
C GLY A 18 -31.27 10.78 -23.99
N ALA A 19 -30.71 9.71 -23.49
CA ALA A 19 -29.97 8.76 -24.33
C ALA A 19 -30.93 7.94 -25.21
N ALA A 20 -30.55 7.70 -26.47
CA ALA A 20 -31.23 6.81 -27.44
C ALA A 20 -32.54 7.37 -28.04
N THR A 21 -32.69 8.68 -28.13
CA THR A 21 -33.77 9.32 -28.90
C THR A 21 -33.29 9.74 -30.31
N THR A 22 -34.20 9.96 -31.24
CA THR A 22 -33.89 10.52 -32.58
C THR A 22 -33.35 11.93 -32.48
N GLU A 23 -33.86 12.72 -31.53
CA GLU A 23 -33.42 14.09 -31.23
C GLU A 23 -31.95 14.06 -30.71
N TYR A 24 -31.60 13.14 -29.85
CA TYR A 24 -30.21 12.95 -29.40
C TYR A 24 -29.26 12.66 -30.57
N SER A 25 -29.67 11.75 -31.47
CA SER A 25 -28.83 11.38 -32.64
C SER A 25 -28.60 12.57 -33.57
N ASN A 26 -29.57 13.44 -33.74
CA ASN A 26 -29.46 14.66 -34.56
C ASN A 26 -28.64 15.74 -33.84
N CYS A 27 -28.79 15.87 -32.53
CA CYS A 27 -28.09 16.85 -31.71
C CYS A 27 -26.57 16.65 -31.76
N VAL A 28 -26.11 15.41 -31.73
CA VAL A 28 -24.68 15.05 -31.69
C VAL A 28 -23.95 15.24 -33.03
N LEU A 29 -24.69 15.57 -34.11
CA LEU A 29 -24.08 15.79 -35.44
C LEU A 29 -23.20 17.05 -35.43
N PRO A 30 -22.00 17.00 -36.07
CA PRO A 30 -21.06 18.14 -36.06
C PRO A 30 -21.61 19.45 -36.61
N GLU A 31 -22.57 19.39 -37.51
CA GLU A 31 -23.17 20.58 -38.15
C GLU A 31 -24.52 21.00 -37.56
N SER A 32 -24.98 20.35 -36.49
CA SER A 32 -26.25 20.65 -35.84
C SER A 32 -26.26 22.07 -35.21
N GLN A 33 -27.42 22.64 -35.05
CA GLN A 33 -27.56 23.94 -34.36
C GLN A 33 -27.18 23.80 -32.90
N GLU A 34 -27.53 22.69 -32.28
CA GLU A 34 -27.21 22.36 -30.90
C GLU A 34 -25.69 22.25 -30.67
N THR A 35 -24.93 21.73 -31.64
CA THR A 35 -23.47 21.74 -31.59
C THR A 35 -22.90 23.16 -31.62
N LYS A 36 -23.45 24.04 -32.42
CA LYS A 36 -23.03 25.47 -32.45
C LYS A 36 -23.38 26.19 -31.16
N ASP A 37 -24.54 25.94 -30.62
CA ASP A 37 -24.97 26.50 -29.33
C ASP A 37 -24.10 25.97 -28.18
N TYR A 38 -23.77 24.69 -28.18
CA TYR A 38 -22.83 24.08 -27.25
C TYR A 38 -21.46 24.75 -27.31
N VAL A 39 -20.89 24.91 -28.51
CA VAL A 39 -19.59 25.56 -28.70
C VAL A 39 -19.60 26.97 -28.15
N ALA A 40 -20.60 27.77 -28.55
CA ALA A 40 -20.74 29.16 -28.09
C ALA A 40 -20.92 29.27 -26.57
N LEU A 41 -21.64 28.32 -25.95
CA LEU A 41 -21.84 28.24 -24.51
C LEU A 41 -20.53 27.93 -23.80
N ARG A 42 -19.80 26.91 -24.26
CA ARG A 42 -18.55 26.48 -23.61
C ARG A 42 -17.41 27.47 -23.78
N GLU A 43 -17.31 28.14 -24.95
CA GLU A 43 -16.35 29.22 -25.14
C GLU A 43 -16.61 30.40 -24.21
N LYS A 44 -17.89 30.76 -24.02
CA LYS A 44 -18.29 31.80 -23.07
C LYS A 44 -17.96 31.46 -21.62
N GLU A 45 -18.02 30.19 -21.28
CA GLU A 45 -17.63 29.66 -19.97
C GLU A 45 -16.09 29.51 -19.80
N GLY A 46 -15.31 29.85 -20.83
CA GLY A 46 -13.85 29.80 -20.80
C GLY A 46 -13.27 28.40 -21.00
N TYR A 47 -13.99 27.57 -21.73
CA TYR A 47 -13.47 26.29 -22.22
C TYR A 47 -12.79 26.47 -23.57
N GLU A 48 -11.77 25.66 -23.83
CA GLU A 48 -11.18 25.47 -25.15
C GLU A 48 -11.92 24.34 -25.86
N VAL A 49 -12.56 24.65 -27.00
CA VAL A 49 -13.31 23.65 -27.76
C VAL A 49 -12.44 23.06 -28.86
N GLN A 50 -12.45 21.75 -28.92
CA GLN A 50 -11.74 20.95 -29.92
C GLN A 50 -12.69 19.93 -30.56
N TYR A 51 -12.27 19.33 -31.66
CA TYR A 51 -13.07 18.33 -32.38
C TYR A 51 -12.31 17.02 -32.52
N PHE A 52 -13.00 15.91 -32.32
CA PHE A 52 -12.44 14.58 -32.57
C PHE A 52 -12.15 14.40 -34.07
N THR A 53 -10.94 13.96 -34.38
CA THR A 53 -10.48 13.77 -35.78
C THR A 53 -11.28 12.71 -36.55
N GLU A 54 -11.80 11.69 -35.89
CA GLU A 54 -12.54 10.61 -36.53
C GLU A 54 -14.05 10.90 -36.67
N SER A 55 -14.68 11.45 -35.65
CA SER A 55 -16.12 11.66 -35.61
C SER A 55 -16.54 13.10 -35.91
N GLY A 56 -15.63 14.07 -35.89
CA GLY A 56 -15.93 15.49 -36.03
C GLY A 56 -16.74 16.10 -34.89
N GLN A 57 -17.00 15.35 -33.83
CA GLN A 57 -17.81 15.81 -32.70
C GLN A 57 -17.03 16.76 -31.80
N ALA A 58 -17.72 17.78 -31.28
CA ALA A 58 -17.12 18.79 -30.42
C ALA A 58 -16.94 18.26 -28.98
N PHE A 59 -15.80 18.60 -28.38
CA PHE A 59 -15.56 18.45 -26.97
C PHE A 59 -14.88 19.70 -26.43
N ALA A 60 -15.13 20.01 -25.17
CA ALA A 60 -14.64 21.20 -24.50
C ALA A 60 -13.74 20.83 -23.34
N THR A 61 -12.60 21.51 -23.22
CA THR A 61 -11.65 21.30 -22.12
C THR A 61 -11.36 22.60 -21.41
N ARG A 62 -11.20 22.54 -20.10
CA ARG A 62 -10.80 23.70 -19.30
C ARG A 62 -9.82 23.26 -18.22
N ASP A 63 -8.73 24.01 -18.06
CA ASP A 63 -7.78 23.80 -17.00
C ASP A 63 -8.42 24.01 -15.62
N ILE A 64 -8.25 23.03 -14.74
CA ILE A 64 -8.65 23.16 -13.34
C ILE A 64 -7.50 23.82 -12.59
N PRO A 65 -7.72 24.94 -11.88
CA PRO A 65 -6.69 25.59 -11.07
C PRO A 65 -6.05 24.62 -10.08
N ILE A 66 -4.76 24.75 -9.85
CA ILE A 66 -3.97 23.82 -9.00
C ILE A 66 -4.59 23.68 -7.61
N LEU A 67 -5.02 24.79 -7.01
CA LEU A 67 -5.66 24.78 -5.70
C LEU A 67 -6.94 23.94 -5.69
N GLN A 68 -7.78 24.11 -6.72
CA GLN A 68 -9.02 23.35 -6.84
C GLN A 68 -8.73 21.84 -7.07
N ARG A 69 -7.70 21.52 -7.86
CA ARG A 69 -7.24 20.11 -8.01
C ARG A 69 -6.83 19.51 -6.67
N ALA A 70 -6.06 20.26 -5.88
CA ALA A 70 -5.65 19.83 -4.55
C ALA A 70 -6.85 19.61 -3.62
N LEU A 71 -7.78 20.56 -3.57
CA LEU A 71 -8.98 20.45 -2.74
C LEU A 71 -9.89 19.29 -3.19
N ASN A 72 -10.07 19.09 -4.48
CA ASN A 72 -10.83 17.96 -5.02
C ASN A 72 -10.17 16.62 -4.68
N TRP A 73 -8.82 16.55 -4.77
CA TRP A 73 -8.09 15.34 -4.40
C TRP A 73 -8.27 15.01 -2.92
N TRP A 74 -8.12 16.02 -2.03
CA TRP A 74 -8.34 15.85 -0.60
C TRP A 74 -9.78 15.45 -0.26
N GLY A 75 -10.75 16.05 -0.94
CA GLY A 75 -12.17 15.74 -0.76
C GLY A 75 -12.54 14.32 -1.19
N ASN A 76 -11.85 13.78 -2.19
CA ASN A 76 -12.08 12.43 -2.71
C ASN A 76 -11.23 11.35 -2.02
N LEU A 77 -10.27 11.75 -1.16
CA LEU A 77 -9.37 10.82 -0.47
C LEU A 77 -10.13 9.85 0.43
N ILE A 78 -11.16 10.36 1.13
CA ILE A 78 -12.02 9.56 2.01
C ILE A 78 -13.46 9.86 1.62
N SER A 79 -14.15 8.85 1.14
CA SER A 79 -15.59 8.91 0.92
C SER A 79 -16.31 8.05 1.96
N PHE A 80 -17.37 8.62 2.52
CA PHE A 80 -18.25 7.90 3.42
C PHE A 80 -19.48 7.46 2.62
N ASP A 81 -19.59 6.17 2.37
CA ASP A 81 -20.78 5.60 1.78
C ASP A 81 -21.79 5.32 2.90
N HIS A 82 -22.78 6.18 2.96
CA HIS A 82 -23.83 6.01 3.97
C HIS A 82 -24.77 4.88 3.53
N PRO A 83 -24.95 3.82 4.33
CA PRO A 83 -25.83 2.70 3.97
C PRO A 83 -27.27 3.14 3.70
N TYR A 84 -27.63 4.36 4.02
CA TYR A 84 -28.94 4.94 3.74
C TYR A 84 -29.04 5.71 2.41
N LYS A 85 -27.97 5.77 1.60
CA LYS A 85 -28.00 6.51 0.33
C LYS A 85 -28.38 5.67 -0.89
N VAL A 86 -28.06 4.40 -0.90
CA VAL A 86 -28.34 3.53 -2.05
C VAL A 86 -29.52 2.62 -1.72
N GLN A 87 -30.70 2.99 -2.11
CA GLN A 87 -31.88 2.11 -2.04
C GLN A 87 -31.84 1.17 -3.22
N SER A 88 -32.16 -0.11 -3.02
CA SER A 88 -32.22 -1.07 -4.11
C SER A 88 -33.27 -0.63 -5.13
N GLU A 89 -32.86 -0.45 -6.39
CA GLU A 89 -33.79 -0.14 -7.49
C GLU A 89 -34.83 -1.23 -7.68
N ASN A 90 -34.52 -2.47 -7.29
CA ASN A 90 -35.42 -3.60 -7.41
C ASN A 90 -36.51 -3.64 -6.33
N ASN A 91 -36.34 -2.95 -5.21
CA ASN A 91 -37.30 -2.92 -4.10
C ASN A 91 -37.26 -1.56 -3.39
N PRO A 92 -37.82 -0.51 -4.02
CA PRO A 92 -37.80 0.85 -3.48
C PRO A 92 -38.62 1.01 -2.19
N ASP A 93 -39.57 0.13 -1.94
CA ASP A 93 -40.51 0.21 -0.80
C ASP A 93 -39.99 -0.49 0.46
N LEU A 94 -38.85 -1.22 0.39
CA LEU A 94 -38.27 -1.88 1.55
C LEU A 94 -37.46 -0.89 2.40
N GLU A 95 -37.88 -0.76 3.66
CA GLU A 95 -37.14 0.04 4.63
C GLU A 95 -35.72 -0.51 4.81
N ARG A 96 -34.77 0.40 4.69
CA ARG A 96 -33.37 0.08 4.89
C ARG A 96 -33.06 -0.10 6.37
N LYS A 97 -32.66 -1.30 6.70
CA LYS A 97 -32.26 -1.65 8.07
C LYS A 97 -30.99 -2.48 8.04
N VAL A 98 -29.95 -1.95 8.66
CA VAL A 98 -28.70 -2.69 8.86
C VAL A 98 -28.79 -3.41 10.21
N TYR A 99 -28.51 -4.69 10.24
CA TYR A 99 -28.57 -5.51 11.44
C TYR A 99 -27.47 -6.59 11.43
N ILE A 100 -27.15 -7.08 12.62
CA ILE A 100 -26.22 -8.19 12.78
C ILE A 100 -27.04 -9.47 12.79
N GLY A 101 -26.74 -10.35 11.86
CA GLY A 101 -27.39 -11.65 11.73
C GLY A 101 -26.39 -12.78 11.55
N LYS A 102 -26.86 -13.90 11.06
CA LYS A 102 -26.00 -15.04 10.72
C LYS A 102 -26.11 -15.34 9.24
N ASP A 103 -24.97 -15.64 8.63
CA ASP A 103 -24.92 -16.10 7.25
C ASP A 103 -25.45 -17.55 7.12
N HIS A 104 -25.47 -18.06 5.89
CA HIS A 104 -25.87 -19.44 5.59
C HIS A 104 -24.99 -20.53 6.24
N ASN A 105 -23.78 -20.16 6.69
CA ASN A 105 -22.86 -21.03 7.42
C ASN A 105 -22.96 -20.84 8.95
N ASN A 106 -23.99 -20.14 9.44
CA ASN A 106 -24.23 -19.83 10.84
C ASN A 106 -23.16 -18.93 11.50
N ARG A 107 -22.41 -18.17 10.70
CA ARG A 107 -21.39 -17.21 11.15
C ARG A 107 -21.97 -15.80 11.29
N PRO A 108 -21.44 -14.98 12.20
CA PRO A 108 -21.91 -13.61 12.33
C PRO A 108 -21.65 -12.82 11.04
N ALA A 109 -22.67 -12.09 10.59
CA ALA A 109 -22.59 -11.23 9.41
C ALA A 109 -23.33 -9.91 9.67
N VAL A 110 -22.87 -8.84 9.05
CA VAL A 110 -23.63 -7.59 8.98
C VAL A 110 -24.49 -7.65 7.72
N MET A 111 -25.79 -7.59 7.92
CA MET A 111 -26.81 -7.79 6.88
C MET A 111 -27.62 -6.51 6.70
N CYS A 112 -28.20 -6.36 5.53
CA CYS A 112 -29.08 -5.24 5.22
C CYS A 112 -30.39 -5.73 4.57
N THR A 113 -31.51 -5.10 4.98
CA THR A 113 -32.76 -5.15 4.21
C THR A 113 -32.92 -3.85 3.44
N GLY A 114 -33.50 -3.89 2.24
CA GLY A 114 -33.64 -2.70 1.37
C GLY A 114 -32.33 -2.18 0.76
N CYS A 115 -31.21 -2.92 0.90
CA CYS A 115 -29.96 -2.68 0.22
C CYS A 115 -29.84 -3.55 -1.05
N GLU A 116 -28.94 -3.18 -1.93
CA GLU A 116 -28.63 -3.96 -3.13
C GLU A 116 -28.04 -5.33 -2.77
N SER A 117 -27.17 -5.37 -1.75
CA SER A 117 -26.53 -6.58 -1.25
C SER A 117 -27.09 -6.98 0.12
N LYS A 118 -27.43 -8.24 0.31
CA LYS A 118 -27.92 -8.77 1.59
C LYS A 118 -26.84 -8.77 2.67
N TYR A 119 -25.64 -9.16 2.31
CA TYR A 119 -24.51 -9.24 3.22
C TYR A 119 -23.55 -8.07 2.99
N LEU A 120 -23.47 -7.15 3.93
CA LEU A 120 -22.54 -6.03 3.86
C LEU A 120 -21.13 -6.43 4.29
N ILE A 121 -21.05 -7.19 5.41
CA ILE A 121 -19.81 -7.77 5.92
C ILE A 121 -20.10 -9.22 6.30
N TYR A 122 -19.32 -10.15 5.78
CA TYR A 122 -19.47 -11.57 6.08
C TYR A 122 -18.13 -12.31 6.02
N PHE A 123 -18.09 -13.52 6.52
CA PHE A 123 -16.90 -14.35 6.51
C PHE A 123 -17.05 -15.46 5.46
N ASP A 124 -16.14 -15.49 4.50
CA ASP A 124 -15.95 -16.63 3.61
C ASP A 124 -14.63 -17.32 3.93
N GLY A 125 -14.70 -18.59 4.27
CA GLY A 125 -13.54 -19.32 4.76
C GLY A 125 -13.01 -18.69 6.06
N ASN A 126 -11.82 -18.13 6.02
CA ASN A 126 -11.14 -17.49 7.16
C ASN A 126 -11.05 -15.96 7.03
N PHE A 127 -11.63 -15.38 5.96
CA PHE A 127 -11.51 -13.95 5.70
C PHE A 127 -12.83 -13.21 5.86
N PRO A 128 -12.82 -12.01 6.47
CA PRO A 128 -13.95 -11.11 6.42
C PRO A 128 -14.03 -10.49 5.00
N PHE A 129 -15.19 -10.58 4.39
CA PHE A 129 -15.53 -9.89 3.16
C PHE A 129 -16.37 -8.66 3.47
N ILE A 130 -16.00 -7.55 2.87
CA ILE A 130 -16.73 -6.28 2.95
C ILE A 130 -17.32 -6.04 1.57
N HIS A 131 -18.62 -6.18 1.44
CA HIS A 131 -19.34 -5.89 0.19
C HIS A 131 -19.59 -4.42 0.02
N GLN A 132 -19.90 -3.74 1.10
CA GLN A 132 -20.09 -2.31 1.10
C GLN A 132 -19.11 -1.68 2.06
N ASN A 133 -18.19 -0.91 1.52
CA ASN A 133 -17.26 -0.14 2.28
C ASN A 133 -17.97 1.11 2.81
N PHE A 134 -18.19 1.19 4.11
CA PHE A 134 -18.71 2.41 4.74
C PHE A 134 -17.73 3.58 4.62
N ILE A 135 -16.45 3.27 4.52
CA ILE A 135 -15.37 4.23 4.31
C ILE A 135 -14.54 3.72 3.15
N THR A 136 -14.48 4.49 2.08
CA THR A 136 -13.65 4.17 0.93
C THR A 136 -12.47 5.14 0.88
N PHE A 137 -11.26 4.60 0.80
CA PHE A 137 -10.04 5.37 0.57
C PHE A 137 -9.69 5.29 -0.90
N SER A 138 -9.54 6.45 -1.55
CA SER A 138 -9.07 6.51 -2.93
C SER A 138 -7.83 7.39 -3.01
N LEU A 139 -6.73 6.81 -3.47
CA LEU A 139 -5.50 7.54 -3.72
C LEU A 139 -5.47 8.15 -5.13
N GLY A 140 -6.50 7.93 -5.90
CA GLY A 140 -6.63 8.35 -7.30
C GLY A 140 -6.42 7.21 -8.27
N THR A 141 -6.59 7.52 -9.56
CA THR A 141 -6.61 6.56 -10.66
C THR A 141 -5.34 6.69 -11.49
N SER A 142 -4.76 5.57 -11.88
CA SER A 142 -3.57 5.49 -12.73
C SER A 142 -3.97 5.31 -14.18
N TYR A 143 -3.65 6.27 -15.05
CA TYR A 143 -3.99 6.18 -16.48
C TYR A 143 -2.85 5.72 -17.40
N PRO A 144 -1.60 6.22 -17.29
CA PRO A 144 -0.58 5.91 -18.29
C PRO A 144 -0.14 4.43 -18.31
N THR A 145 -0.15 3.75 -17.16
CA THR A 145 0.40 2.39 -17.01
C THR A 145 -0.62 1.34 -16.64
N TYR A 146 -1.73 1.70 -16.04
CA TYR A 146 -2.71 0.76 -15.46
C TYR A 146 -4.15 1.04 -15.88
N ASN A 147 -4.33 1.70 -17.02
CA ASN A 147 -5.60 1.87 -17.74
C ASN A 147 -6.81 2.22 -16.86
N GLY A 148 -6.66 3.22 -16.00
CA GLY A 148 -7.76 3.70 -15.18
C GLY A 148 -8.00 2.90 -13.89
N GLN A 149 -7.05 2.06 -13.46
CA GLN A 149 -7.13 1.36 -12.18
C GLN A 149 -6.86 2.29 -11.01
N GLU A 150 -7.53 2.04 -9.91
CA GLU A 150 -7.29 2.73 -8.63
C GLU A 150 -5.93 2.34 -8.06
N ILE A 151 -5.22 3.30 -7.43
CA ILE A 151 -3.82 3.11 -7.00
C ILE A 151 -3.70 2.02 -5.93
N LEU A 152 -4.66 1.92 -5.00
CA LEU A 152 -4.66 0.85 -3.99
C LEU A 152 -4.83 -0.52 -4.62
N ASP A 153 -5.62 -0.63 -5.68
CA ASP A 153 -5.76 -1.88 -6.42
C ASP A 153 -4.46 -2.25 -7.12
N VAL A 154 -3.80 -1.28 -7.75
CA VAL A 154 -2.49 -1.51 -8.41
C VAL A 154 -1.46 -2.06 -7.43
N ILE A 155 -1.31 -1.47 -6.24
CA ILE A 155 -0.32 -1.94 -5.26
C ILE A 155 -0.70 -3.29 -4.62
N SER A 156 -1.97 -3.63 -4.62
CA SER A 156 -2.46 -4.93 -4.17
C SER A 156 -2.34 -6.02 -5.24
N GLU A 157 -2.00 -5.67 -6.47
CA GLU A 157 -1.79 -6.58 -7.58
C GLU A 157 -0.34 -7.13 -7.62
N THR A 158 -0.17 -8.21 -8.38
CA THR A 158 1.15 -8.74 -8.72
C THR A 158 1.55 -8.29 -10.11
N GLN A 159 2.83 -8.01 -10.33
CA GLN A 159 3.41 -7.84 -11.68
C GLN A 159 3.69 -9.19 -12.38
N GLY A 160 3.15 -10.29 -11.87
CA GLY A 160 3.35 -11.63 -12.40
C GLY A 160 2.20 -12.12 -13.27
N SER A 161 2.31 -13.37 -13.69
CA SER A 161 1.30 -14.04 -14.52
C SER A 161 -0.04 -14.07 -13.80
N LYS A 162 -1.00 -13.34 -14.34
CA LYS A 162 -2.41 -13.43 -13.93
C LYS A 162 -3.04 -14.61 -14.65
N LYS A 163 -3.75 -15.44 -13.90
CA LYS A 163 -4.63 -16.41 -14.52
C LYS A 163 -5.85 -15.66 -15.06
N THR A 164 -5.89 -15.48 -16.37
CA THR A 164 -7.08 -14.93 -17.04
C THR A 164 -8.21 -15.94 -16.96
N GLU A 165 -9.30 -15.58 -16.29
CA GLU A 165 -10.54 -16.34 -16.32
C GLU A 165 -11.55 -15.62 -17.22
N GLU A 166 -12.25 -16.37 -18.08
CA GLU A 166 -13.35 -15.84 -18.86
C GLU A 166 -14.54 -15.63 -17.93
N ILE A 167 -14.98 -14.39 -17.81
CA ILE A 167 -16.13 -14.00 -16.98
C ILE A 167 -17.29 -13.69 -17.91
N THR A 168 -18.43 -14.30 -17.65
CA THR A 168 -19.69 -13.92 -18.31
C THR A 168 -20.35 -12.84 -17.47
N LEU A 169 -20.49 -11.66 -18.03
CA LEU A 169 -21.17 -10.54 -17.40
C LEU A 169 -22.69 -10.78 -17.37
N PRO A 170 -23.44 -10.10 -16.47
CA PRO A 170 -24.89 -10.25 -16.37
C PRO A 170 -25.66 -9.95 -17.67
N ASN A 171 -25.06 -9.17 -18.58
CA ASN A 171 -25.60 -8.88 -19.91
C ASN A 171 -25.28 -9.97 -20.97
N GLY A 172 -24.71 -11.10 -20.57
CA GLY A 172 -24.34 -12.21 -21.44
C GLY A 172 -23.00 -12.03 -22.19
N ASN A 173 -22.35 -10.88 -22.08
CA ASN A 173 -21.06 -10.66 -22.71
C ASN A 173 -19.95 -11.37 -21.94
N LYS A 174 -19.01 -11.94 -22.69
CA LYS A 174 -17.84 -12.59 -22.13
C LYS A 174 -16.66 -11.62 -22.13
N ALA A 175 -15.99 -11.47 -20.97
CA ALA A 175 -14.80 -10.65 -20.82
C ALA A 175 -13.70 -11.47 -20.13
N ASN A 176 -12.47 -11.32 -20.59
CA ASN A 176 -11.32 -11.89 -19.88
C ASN A 176 -10.96 -11.00 -18.70
N SER A 177 -10.95 -11.57 -17.49
CA SER A 177 -10.53 -10.85 -16.31
C SER A 177 -9.02 -10.64 -16.33
N ALA A 178 -8.58 -9.52 -16.87
CA ALA A 178 -7.23 -9.01 -16.66
C ALA A 178 -7.06 -8.36 -15.27
N LEU A 179 -8.18 -8.09 -14.61
CA LEU A 179 -8.26 -7.45 -13.29
C LEU A 179 -8.27 -8.50 -12.17
N ASN A 180 -7.82 -8.11 -11.00
CA ASN A 180 -7.98 -8.90 -9.78
C ASN A 180 -9.44 -8.91 -9.37
N LEU A 181 -10.19 -9.84 -9.88
CA LEU A 181 -11.58 -10.00 -9.52
C LEU A 181 -11.69 -11.07 -8.45
N TYR A 182 -12.38 -10.74 -7.38
CA TYR A 182 -13.01 -11.74 -6.54
C TYR A 182 -14.23 -12.26 -7.28
N THR A 183 -14.13 -13.43 -7.89
CA THR A 183 -15.32 -14.09 -8.45
C THR A 183 -16.02 -14.83 -7.33
N CYS A 184 -17.20 -14.35 -6.98
CA CYS A 184 -18.06 -15.01 -6.04
C CYS A 184 -19.09 -15.84 -6.80
N LYS A 185 -19.15 -17.15 -6.52
CA LYS A 185 -20.19 -18.03 -7.10
C LYS A 185 -21.44 -17.97 -6.25
N TYR A 186 -22.56 -17.80 -6.92
CA TYR A 186 -23.87 -17.93 -6.28
C TYR A 186 -24.11 -19.35 -5.79
N LYS A 187 -24.84 -19.46 -4.70
CA LYS A 187 -25.31 -20.74 -4.20
C LYS A 187 -26.68 -21.03 -4.84
N ASP A 188 -26.78 -22.12 -5.59
CA ASP A 188 -27.99 -22.50 -6.31
C ASP A 188 -29.20 -22.82 -5.41
N THR A 189 -28.99 -22.86 -4.09
CA THR A 189 -30.02 -23.22 -3.08
C THR A 189 -30.57 -22.03 -2.31
N LEU A 190 -30.55 -20.83 -2.90
CA LEU A 190 -31.11 -19.64 -2.24
C LEU A 190 -32.60 -19.59 -2.33
N ASP A 191 -33.21 -19.06 -1.26
CA ASP A 191 -34.65 -18.82 -1.20
C ASP A 191 -35.08 -17.94 -2.39
N ASN A 192 -36.16 -18.30 -3.05
CA ASN A 192 -36.74 -17.57 -4.16
C ASN A 192 -37.09 -16.11 -3.79
N ILE A 193 -37.31 -15.83 -2.53
CA ILE A 193 -37.56 -14.48 -2.02
C ILE A 193 -36.27 -13.67 -2.06
N ASP A 194 -35.18 -14.24 -1.58
CA ASP A 194 -33.86 -13.58 -1.58
C ASP A 194 -33.36 -13.31 -3.01
N GLN A 195 -33.59 -14.23 -3.95
CA GLN A 195 -33.22 -14.06 -5.36
C GLN A 195 -33.93 -12.87 -6.04
N LYS A 196 -35.10 -12.52 -5.58
CA LYS A 196 -35.88 -11.38 -6.10
C LYS A 196 -35.48 -10.05 -5.43
N GLN A 197 -34.99 -10.11 -4.20
CA GLN A 197 -34.71 -8.92 -3.39
C GLN A 197 -33.25 -8.43 -3.49
N PHE A 198 -32.30 -9.33 -3.75
CA PHE A 198 -30.89 -9.00 -3.72
C PHE A 198 -30.19 -9.36 -5.03
N VAL A 199 -29.23 -8.54 -5.42
CA VAL A 199 -28.42 -8.73 -6.64
C VAL A 199 -27.34 -9.80 -6.40
N ASP A 200 -26.90 -9.98 -5.14
CA ASP A 200 -25.81 -10.88 -4.79
C ASP A 200 -26.20 -11.90 -3.71
N HIS A 201 -25.79 -13.14 -3.96
CA HIS A 201 -25.98 -14.28 -3.06
C HIS A 201 -24.67 -15.10 -3.02
N TYR A 202 -23.63 -14.54 -2.42
CA TYR A 202 -22.30 -15.11 -2.51
C TYR A 202 -22.13 -16.29 -1.54
N ALA A 203 -21.78 -17.44 -2.08
CA ALA A 203 -21.50 -18.64 -1.28
C ALA A 203 -20.00 -18.91 -1.14
N ASN A 204 -19.25 -18.69 -2.21
CA ASN A 204 -17.79 -18.92 -2.24
C ASN A 204 -17.15 -17.89 -3.14
N CYS A 205 -16.27 -17.08 -2.58
CA CYS A 205 -15.49 -16.12 -3.34
C CYS A 205 -14.07 -16.67 -3.58
N LYS A 206 -13.65 -16.66 -4.83
CA LYS A 206 -12.29 -17.03 -5.22
C LYS A 206 -11.60 -15.84 -5.83
N THR A 207 -10.36 -15.62 -5.46
CA THR A 207 -9.50 -14.67 -6.15
C THR A 207 -8.81 -15.34 -7.33
N ASN A 208 -8.66 -14.61 -8.43
CA ASN A 208 -7.82 -15.02 -9.55
C ASN A 208 -6.32 -14.74 -9.30
N LYS A 209 -5.97 -14.17 -8.15
CA LYS A 209 -4.58 -13.95 -7.74
C LYS A 209 -3.92 -15.29 -7.45
N THR A 210 -2.94 -15.63 -8.27
CA THR A 210 -2.12 -16.83 -8.06
C THR A 210 -0.86 -16.53 -7.28
N ASP A 211 -0.39 -15.28 -7.33
CA ASP A 211 0.86 -14.83 -6.71
C ASP A 211 0.59 -13.77 -5.61
N PRO A 212 1.51 -13.63 -4.64
CA PRO A 212 1.41 -12.59 -3.62
C PRO A 212 1.48 -11.19 -4.24
N SER A 213 0.82 -10.21 -3.60
CA SER A 213 0.82 -8.81 -4.05
C SER A 213 2.22 -8.17 -3.98
N MET A 214 2.42 -7.06 -4.71
CA MET A 214 3.67 -6.29 -4.65
C MET A 214 4.03 -5.89 -3.22
N VAL A 215 3.05 -5.42 -2.45
CA VAL A 215 3.20 -5.11 -1.02
C VAL A 215 3.63 -6.32 -0.22
N GLN A 216 3.00 -7.47 -0.44
CA GLN A 216 3.30 -8.68 0.30
C GLN A 216 4.71 -9.19 0.00
N ILE A 217 5.17 -9.15 -1.24
CA ILE A 217 6.53 -9.57 -1.62
C ILE A 217 7.56 -8.66 -0.96
N SER A 218 7.42 -7.32 -1.11
CA SER A 218 8.33 -6.36 -0.51
C SER A 218 8.36 -6.47 1.02
N PHE A 219 7.17 -6.58 1.63
CA PHE A 219 7.07 -6.76 3.08
C PHE A 219 7.73 -8.05 3.55
N THR A 220 7.51 -9.17 2.88
CA THR A 220 8.11 -10.46 3.25
C THR A 220 9.64 -10.40 3.23
N ILE A 221 10.23 -9.90 2.14
CA ILE A 221 11.68 -9.76 2.00
C ILE A 221 12.22 -8.77 3.04
N GLY A 222 11.61 -7.60 3.15
CA GLY A 222 12.01 -6.56 4.09
C GLY A 222 11.89 -7.01 5.55
N PHE A 223 10.79 -7.64 5.93
CA PHE A 223 10.52 -8.06 7.30
C PHE A 223 11.46 -9.18 7.76
N ILE A 224 11.67 -10.22 6.93
CA ILE A 224 12.62 -11.30 7.26
C ILE A 224 14.04 -10.73 7.38
N SER A 225 14.45 -9.86 6.44
CA SER A 225 15.73 -9.17 6.50
C SER A 225 15.87 -8.31 7.78
N LEU A 226 14.80 -7.61 8.17
CA LEU A 226 14.76 -6.80 9.39
C LEU A 226 14.96 -7.67 10.64
N VAL A 227 14.21 -8.76 10.75
CA VAL A 227 14.32 -9.71 11.89
C VAL A 227 15.75 -10.25 12.00
N LEU A 228 16.33 -10.71 10.90
CA LEU A 228 17.71 -11.19 10.87
C LEU A 228 18.70 -10.08 11.25
N THR A 229 18.48 -8.86 10.76
CA THR A 229 19.31 -7.69 11.07
C THR A 229 19.35 -7.40 12.57
N TYR A 230 18.20 -7.48 13.24
CA TYR A 230 18.12 -7.24 14.68
C TYR A 230 18.71 -8.39 15.49
N ILE A 231 18.42 -9.65 15.10
CA ILE A 231 18.96 -10.85 15.78
C ILE A 231 20.50 -10.93 15.67
N ILE A 232 21.07 -10.49 14.55
CA ILE A 232 22.53 -10.56 14.34
C ILE A 232 23.19 -9.23 14.78
N GLY A 233 22.67 -8.11 14.34
CA GLY A 233 23.33 -6.80 14.49
C GLY A 233 23.36 -6.29 15.92
N ILE A 234 22.28 -6.48 16.70
CA ILE A 234 22.22 -6.04 18.09
C ILE A 234 23.23 -6.83 18.96
N PRO A 235 23.22 -8.17 19.00
CA PRO A 235 24.19 -8.92 19.80
C PRO A 235 25.64 -8.65 19.41
N LEU A 236 25.93 -8.54 18.11
CA LEU A 236 27.28 -8.21 17.66
C LEU A 236 27.70 -6.81 18.09
N GLY A 237 26.81 -5.81 18.00
CA GLY A 237 27.06 -4.44 18.48
C GLY A 237 27.31 -4.38 19.99
N ILE A 238 26.54 -5.15 20.78
CA ILE A 238 26.73 -5.29 22.24
C ILE A 238 28.12 -5.90 22.53
N GLN A 239 28.46 -7.00 21.83
CA GLN A 239 29.76 -7.65 22.02
C GLN A 239 30.93 -6.75 21.62
N MET A 240 30.81 -5.94 20.57
CA MET A 240 31.81 -4.94 20.20
C MET A 240 31.98 -3.90 21.30
N ALA A 241 30.91 -3.41 21.90
CA ALA A 241 30.98 -2.46 23.00
C ALA A 241 31.64 -3.05 24.25
N ASN A 242 31.31 -4.32 24.59
CA ASN A 242 31.89 -5.05 25.72
C ASN A 242 33.39 -5.29 25.53
N HIS A 243 33.84 -5.45 24.30
CA HIS A 243 35.25 -5.69 23.96
C HIS A 243 35.91 -4.47 23.30
N LYS A 244 35.50 -3.26 23.70
CA LYS A 244 35.98 -2.00 23.14
C LYS A 244 37.52 -1.95 23.01
N GLY A 245 38.01 -1.68 21.79
CA GLY A 245 39.42 -1.62 21.46
C GLY A 245 40.14 -2.98 21.28
N LYS A 246 39.51 -4.09 21.62
CA LYS A 246 40.05 -5.45 21.40
C LYS A 246 39.84 -5.91 19.95
N LEU A 247 40.42 -7.08 19.61
CA LEU A 247 40.38 -7.64 18.24
C LEU A 247 38.95 -7.75 17.69
N PHE A 248 38.01 -8.26 18.49
CA PHE A 248 36.62 -8.43 18.07
C PHE A 248 35.96 -7.07 17.68
N ASP A 249 36.18 -6.05 18.48
CA ASP A 249 35.69 -4.71 18.17
C ASP A 249 36.32 -4.15 16.89
N LYS A 250 37.64 -4.33 16.72
CA LYS A 250 38.33 -3.90 15.49
C LYS A 250 37.80 -4.63 14.25
N MET A 251 37.59 -5.92 14.31
CA MET A 251 37.01 -6.71 13.20
C MET A 251 35.61 -6.24 12.86
N GLY A 252 34.77 -5.99 13.87
CA GLY A 252 33.44 -5.41 13.65
C GLY A 252 33.46 -4.03 13.00
N GLN A 253 34.39 -3.16 13.42
CA GLN A 253 34.60 -1.86 12.82
C GLN A 253 35.05 -1.96 11.35
N TRP A 254 35.97 -2.88 11.03
CA TRP A 254 36.37 -3.15 9.66
C TRP A 254 35.19 -3.60 8.78
N TYR A 255 34.35 -4.49 9.30
CA TYR A 255 33.13 -4.91 8.59
C TYR A 255 32.20 -3.72 8.34
N ILE A 256 31.96 -2.88 9.35
CA ILE A 256 31.10 -1.69 9.24
C ILE A 256 31.65 -0.73 8.19
N ILE A 257 32.96 -0.39 8.27
CA ILE A 257 33.61 0.50 7.32
C ILE A 257 33.54 -0.06 5.90
N PHE A 258 33.83 -1.34 5.73
CA PHE A 258 33.72 -2.02 4.43
C PHE A 258 32.33 -1.89 3.83
N MET A 259 31.29 -2.22 4.60
CA MET A 259 29.89 -2.18 4.12
C MET A 259 29.39 -0.77 3.81
N ILE A 260 29.85 0.24 4.55
CA ILE A 260 29.46 1.64 4.31
C ILE A 260 30.21 2.23 3.10
N SER A 261 31.44 1.79 2.87
CA SER A 261 32.32 2.33 1.80
C SER A 261 31.96 1.80 0.42
N ILE A 262 31.35 0.61 0.32
CA ILE A 262 31.00 0.02 -0.97
C ILE A 262 29.64 0.56 -1.42
N PRO A 263 29.51 0.99 -2.70
CA PRO A 263 28.20 1.32 -3.26
C PRO A 263 27.24 0.15 -3.17
N GLY A 264 26.03 0.39 -2.62
CA GLY A 264 25.03 -0.67 -2.38
C GLY A 264 24.72 -1.52 -3.61
N LEU A 265 24.65 -0.89 -4.80
CA LEU A 265 24.43 -1.60 -6.05
C LEU A 265 25.54 -2.63 -6.34
N ALA A 266 26.81 -2.22 -6.21
CA ALA A 266 27.96 -3.08 -6.49
C ALA A 266 27.98 -4.29 -5.54
N TYR A 267 27.71 -4.05 -4.27
CA TYR A 267 27.63 -5.09 -3.26
C TYR A 267 26.49 -6.10 -3.53
N ILE A 268 25.27 -5.61 -3.84
CA ILE A 268 24.12 -6.50 -4.14
C ILE A 268 24.40 -7.35 -5.38
N VAL A 269 24.99 -6.77 -6.42
CA VAL A 269 25.41 -7.51 -7.63
C VAL A 269 26.47 -8.56 -7.30
N LEU A 270 27.42 -8.25 -6.42
CA LEU A 270 28.43 -9.20 -5.99
C LEU A 270 27.78 -10.39 -5.23
N VAL A 271 26.89 -10.13 -4.29
CA VAL A 271 26.16 -11.19 -3.55
C VAL A 271 25.34 -12.05 -4.50
N ARG A 272 24.65 -11.43 -5.45
CA ARG A 272 23.93 -12.14 -6.51
C ARG A 272 24.84 -13.05 -7.30
N PHE A 273 25.97 -12.55 -7.79
CA PHE A 273 26.93 -13.31 -8.58
C PHE A 273 27.50 -14.51 -7.79
N LEU A 274 27.96 -14.27 -6.56
CA LEU A 274 28.53 -15.33 -5.72
C LEU A 274 27.48 -16.40 -5.36
N GLY A 275 26.28 -15.98 -4.98
CA GLY A 275 25.19 -16.88 -4.65
C GLY A 275 24.71 -17.73 -5.82
N SER A 276 24.61 -17.16 -7.02
CA SER A 276 24.22 -17.92 -8.20
C SER A 276 25.31 -18.87 -8.68
N LYS A 277 26.59 -18.46 -8.58
CA LYS A 277 27.69 -19.26 -9.08
C LYS A 277 28.11 -20.40 -8.16
N TYR A 278 28.09 -20.17 -6.85
CA TYR A 278 28.66 -21.11 -5.87
C TYR A 278 27.65 -21.81 -4.97
N ALA A 279 26.43 -21.22 -4.81
CA ALA A 279 25.39 -21.77 -3.95
C ALA A 279 24.17 -22.30 -4.73
N ASP A 280 24.22 -22.29 -6.06
CA ASP A 280 23.12 -22.73 -6.95
C ASP A 280 21.76 -22.09 -6.58
N LEU A 281 21.81 -20.79 -6.21
CA LEU A 281 20.63 -20.02 -5.91
C LEU A 281 20.19 -19.16 -7.10
N PRO A 282 18.86 -18.92 -7.29
CA PRO A 282 18.38 -18.14 -8.42
C PRO A 282 18.89 -16.70 -8.36
N GLY A 283 19.59 -16.26 -9.42
CA GLY A 283 20.09 -14.90 -9.53
C GLY A 283 19.02 -13.87 -9.83
N MET A 284 17.82 -14.29 -10.21
CA MET A 284 16.67 -13.45 -10.47
C MET A 284 15.42 -14.08 -9.87
N PHE A 285 14.57 -13.26 -9.28
CA PHE A 285 13.34 -13.72 -8.62
C PHE A 285 12.38 -14.49 -9.58
N PRO A 286 12.15 -14.05 -10.82
CA PRO A 286 11.24 -14.74 -11.73
C PRO A 286 11.69 -16.15 -12.18
N MET A 287 12.95 -16.53 -11.95
CA MET A 287 13.44 -17.86 -12.38
C MET A 287 12.70 -19.02 -11.70
N LEU A 288 12.37 -18.86 -10.43
CA LEU A 288 11.61 -19.86 -9.65
C LEU A 288 10.25 -19.32 -9.16
N GLY A 289 10.03 -18.01 -9.28
CA GLY A 289 8.79 -17.33 -8.89
C GLY A 289 8.61 -17.19 -7.38
N SER A 290 7.46 -16.65 -7.01
CA SER A 290 7.08 -16.34 -5.62
C SER A 290 6.77 -17.55 -4.77
N SER A 291 6.41 -18.67 -5.40
CA SER A 291 6.07 -19.93 -4.71
C SER A 291 7.29 -20.67 -4.16
N ASN A 292 8.49 -20.37 -4.68
CA ASN A 292 9.70 -21.07 -4.26
C ASN A 292 10.50 -20.25 -3.25
N PRO A 293 10.72 -20.77 -2.01
CA PRO A 293 11.48 -20.05 -0.99
C PRO A 293 12.91 -19.69 -1.39
N LYS A 294 13.54 -20.45 -2.31
CA LYS A 294 14.90 -20.14 -2.79
C LYS A 294 14.99 -18.78 -3.48
N SER A 295 13.90 -18.29 -4.09
CA SER A 295 13.84 -16.97 -4.73
C SER A 295 14.10 -15.82 -3.75
N TYR A 296 13.79 -16.01 -2.48
CA TYR A 296 13.91 -15.00 -1.45
C TYR A 296 15.28 -14.93 -0.79
N ILE A 297 16.08 -16.02 -0.87
CA ILE A 297 17.33 -16.16 -0.10
C ILE A 297 18.33 -15.05 -0.43
N LEU A 298 18.70 -14.89 -1.69
CA LEU A 298 19.72 -13.89 -2.09
C LEU A 298 19.28 -12.44 -1.84
N PRO A 299 18.06 -12.03 -2.15
CA PRO A 299 17.55 -10.72 -1.78
C PRO A 299 17.62 -10.45 -0.28
N ILE A 300 17.18 -11.40 0.55
CA ILE A 300 17.19 -11.29 2.01
C ILE A 300 18.62 -11.18 2.54
N ILE A 301 19.54 -12.00 2.06
CA ILE A 301 20.97 -11.94 2.46
C ILE A 301 21.56 -10.57 2.10
N SER A 302 21.30 -10.09 0.89
CA SER A 302 21.79 -8.79 0.42
C SER A 302 21.33 -7.65 1.33
N LEU A 303 20.05 -7.60 1.67
CA LEU A 303 19.51 -6.57 2.56
C LEU A 303 20.02 -6.72 3.99
N THR A 304 20.08 -7.95 4.50
CA THR A 304 20.48 -8.24 5.88
C THR A 304 21.92 -7.82 6.14
N LEU A 305 22.87 -8.25 5.31
CA LEU A 305 24.29 -7.97 5.54
C LEU A 305 24.58 -6.46 5.59
N MET A 306 23.98 -5.68 4.68
CA MET A 306 24.14 -4.23 4.68
C MET A 306 23.51 -3.59 5.93
N SER A 307 22.33 -4.03 6.30
CA SER A 307 21.58 -3.49 7.43
C SER A 307 22.20 -3.85 8.78
N VAL A 308 22.81 -5.05 8.90
CA VAL A 308 23.54 -5.50 10.09
C VAL A 308 24.67 -4.54 10.44
N ALA A 309 25.45 -4.08 9.46
CA ALA A 309 26.53 -3.14 9.69
C ALA A 309 26.04 -1.85 10.37
N GLY A 310 24.93 -1.28 9.88
CA GLY A 310 24.31 -0.12 10.49
C GLY A 310 23.82 -0.37 11.92
N ARG A 311 23.18 -1.50 12.19
CA ARG A 311 22.69 -1.85 13.54
C ARG A 311 23.84 -2.11 14.52
N MET A 312 24.88 -2.80 14.10
CA MET A 312 26.12 -2.99 14.90
C MET A 312 26.72 -1.64 15.29
N MET A 313 26.87 -0.73 14.33
CA MET A 313 27.43 0.60 14.54
C MET A 313 26.65 1.39 15.59
N TRP A 314 25.33 1.51 15.43
CA TRP A 314 24.50 2.27 16.32
C TRP A 314 24.39 1.64 17.71
N MET A 315 24.21 0.32 17.80
CA MET A 315 24.16 -0.37 19.09
C MET A 315 25.48 -0.21 19.86
N ARG A 316 26.62 -0.42 19.20
CA ARG A 316 27.95 -0.19 19.80
C ARG A 316 28.08 1.23 20.30
N ARG A 317 27.71 2.23 19.50
CA ARG A 317 27.79 3.64 19.85
C ARG A 317 26.94 3.96 21.09
N TYR A 318 25.68 3.59 21.09
CA TYR A 318 24.79 3.83 22.23
C TYR A 318 25.28 3.15 23.50
N MET A 319 25.78 1.92 23.42
CA MET A 319 26.37 1.23 24.57
C MET A 319 27.59 1.98 25.12
N ILE A 320 28.51 2.42 24.26
CA ILE A 320 29.72 3.14 24.68
C ILE A 320 29.35 4.50 25.31
N ASP A 321 28.42 5.23 24.72
CA ASP A 321 27.99 6.51 25.26
C ASP A 321 27.41 6.36 26.67
N GLN A 322 26.67 5.28 26.93
CA GLN A 322 26.13 4.99 28.28
C GLN A 322 27.20 4.60 29.31
N THR A 323 28.37 4.06 28.90
CA THR A 323 29.42 3.67 29.85
C THR A 323 30.02 4.84 30.61
N THR A 324 29.93 6.07 30.06
CA THR A 324 30.50 7.28 30.65
C THR A 324 29.58 8.02 31.59
N MET A 325 28.30 7.63 31.66
CA MET A 325 27.27 8.30 32.45
C MET A 325 27.47 8.13 33.97
N ASP A 326 27.01 9.12 34.73
CA ASP A 326 27.21 9.14 36.19
C ASP A 326 26.53 7.99 36.91
N TYR A 327 25.34 7.55 36.44
CA TYR A 327 24.67 6.39 37.05
C TYR A 327 25.51 5.10 36.99
N VAL A 328 26.40 4.97 36.01
CA VAL A 328 27.34 3.83 35.90
C VAL A 328 28.41 3.94 36.97
N LYS A 329 28.95 5.17 37.21
CA LYS A 329 29.88 5.43 38.30
C LYS A 329 29.27 5.12 39.68
N PHE A 330 28.02 5.52 39.89
CA PHE A 330 27.29 5.20 41.13
C PHE A 330 27.04 3.71 41.30
N ALA A 331 26.71 2.99 40.21
CA ALA A 331 26.53 1.54 40.27
C ALA A 331 27.83 0.80 40.66
N ARG A 332 28.99 1.25 40.14
CA ARG A 332 30.31 0.75 40.56
C ARG A 332 30.62 1.07 42.03
N ALA A 333 30.33 2.29 42.47
CA ALA A 333 30.54 2.67 43.88
C ALA A 333 29.67 1.84 44.86
N LYS A 334 28.51 1.33 44.41
CA LYS A 334 27.66 0.41 45.16
C LYS A 334 28.16 -1.05 45.14
N GLY A 335 29.26 -1.35 44.46
CA GLY A 335 29.85 -2.70 44.41
C GLY A 335 29.17 -3.67 43.45
N LEU A 336 28.36 -3.18 42.50
CA LEU A 336 27.78 -4.06 41.48
C LEU A 336 28.85 -4.61 40.55
N SER A 337 28.68 -5.86 40.10
CA SER A 337 29.59 -6.48 39.14
C SER A 337 29.53 -5.80 37.76
N GLU A 338 30.63 -5.77 37.01
CA GLU A 338 30.67 -5.17 35.66
C GLU A 338 29.65 -5.80 34.70
N ASN A 339 29.39 -7.12 34.79
CA ASN A 339 28.35 -7.75 33.99
C ASN A 339 26.93 -7.26 34.34
N GLU A 340 26.71 -7.07 35.63
CA GLU A 340 25.41 -6.56 36.10
C GLU A 340 25.17 -5.11 35.67
N ILE A 341 26.21 -4.28 35.79
CA ILE A 341 26.19 -2.91 35.30
C ILE A 341 25.95 -2.87 33.78
N PHE A 342 26.65 -3.74 33.04
CA PHE A 342 26.56 -3.77 31.58
C PHE A 342 25.16 -4.15 31.08
N PHE A 343 24.59 -5.25 31.59
CA PHE A 343 23.30 -5.72 31.09
C PHE A 343 22.09 -5.03 31.73
N LYS A 344 22.10 -4.75 33.04
CA LYS A 344 20.94 -4.17 33.73
C LYS A 344 20.87 -2.65 33.62
N HIS A 345 22.00 -1.98 33.49
CA HIS A 345 22.05 -0.51 33.49
C HIS A 345 22.39 0.05 32.11
N ILE A 346 23.52 -0.35 31.53
CA ILE A 346 24.01 0.21 30.25
C ILE A 346 23.10 -0.22 29.10
N PHE A 347 22.90 -1.53 28.93
CA PHE A 347 22.10 -2.06 27.81
C PHE A 347 20.66 -1.55 27.85
N ARG A 348 20.03 -1.56 29.04
CA ARG A 348 18.65 -1.11 29.19
C ARG A 348 18.43 0.34 28.73
N ASN A 349 19.39 1.23 28.98
CA ASN A 349 19.31 2.61 28.54
C ASN A 349 19.75 2.78 27.07
N ALA A 350 20.70 1.96 26.60
CA ALA A 350 21.19 2.00 25.22
C ALA A 350 20.19 1.49 24.18
N ILE A 351 19.24 0.61 24.58
CA ILE A 351 18.26 0.01 23.64
C ILE A 351 17.14 1.00 23.24
N GLY A 352 16.89 2.03 24.03
CA GLY A 352 15.78 2.97 23.83
C GLY A 352 15.71 3.56 22.42
N PRO A 353 16.77 4.18 21.88
CA PRO A 353 16.74 4.74 20.52
C PRO A 353 16.53 3.68 19.43
N ILE A 354 16.99 2.44 19.65
CA ILE A 354 16.75 1.32 18.71
C ILE A 354 15.29 0.87 18.76
N ALA A 355 14.72 0.79 19.95
CA ALA A 355 13.30 0.45 20.13
C ALA A 355 12.39 1.51 19.49
N HIS A 356 12.69 2.80 19.69
CA HIS A 356 11.96 3.89 19.04
C HIS A 356 11.93 3.76 17.51
N GLY A 357 13.04 3.37 16.88
CA GLY A 357 13.12 3.19 15.42
C GLY A 357 12.46 1.91 14.88
N LEU A 358 12.04 0.97 15.74
CA LEU A 358 11.52 -0.33 15.31
C LEU A 358 10.20 -0.23 14.54
N PRO A 359 9.18 0.53 14.98
CA PRO A 359 7.93 0.66 14.22
C PRO A 359 8.14 1.24 12.83
N ALA A 360 9.01 2.24 12.70
CA ALA A 360 9.37 2.81 11.39
C ALA A 360 10.05 1.74 10.50
N ALA A 361 10.98 0.97 11.05
CA ALA A 361 11.67 -0.07 10.31
C ALA A 361 10.70 -1.15 9.80
N VAL A 362 9.70 -1.55 10.59
CA VAL A 362 8.66 -2.52 10.20
C VAL A 362 7.75 -1.94 9.11
N ILE A 363 7.25 -0.72 9.29
CA ILE A 363 6.35 -0.07 8.33
C ILE A 363 7.06 0.16 6.99
N PHE A 364 8.31 0.61 7.02
CA PHE A 364 9.09 0.83 5.79
C PHE A 364 9.44 -0.46 5.02
N CYS A 365 9.27 -1.65 5.61
CA CYS A 365 9.34 -2.90 4.83
C CYS A 365 8.28 -2.93 3.71
N ILE A 366 7.16 -2.22 3.87
CA ILE A 366 6.11 -2.10 2.85
C ILE A 366 6.59 -1.32 1.62
N SER A 367 7.43 -0.30 1.82
CA SER A 367 7.91 0.55 0.72
C SER A 367 8.86 -0.16 -0.25
N GLY A 368 9.36 -1.33 0.14
CA GLY A 368 10.31 -2.10 -0.64
C GLY A 368 11.72 -1.54 -0.65
N ALA A 369 12.63 -2.29 -1.27
CA ALA A 369 14.03 -1.96 -1.43
C ALA A 369 14.37 -1.78 -2.91
N LEU A 370 14.25 -0.55 -3.43
CA LEU A 370 14.36 -0.23 -4.85
C LEU A 370 15.55 -0.91 -5.54
N ILE A 371 16.76 -0.75 -5.02
CA ILE A 371 17.98 -1.28 -5.67
C ILE A 371 17.97 -2.81 -5.66
N THR A 372 17.62 -3.43 -4.54
CA THR A 372 17.54 -4.89 -4.42
C THR A 372 16.48 -5.45 -5.33
N GLU A 373 15.29 -4.87 -5.34
CA GLU A 373 14.18 -5.29 -6.20
C GLU A 373 14.53 -5.12 -7.68
N ALA A 374 15.25 -4.05 -8.04
CA ALA A 374 15.72 -3.85 -9.41
C ALA A 374 16.74 -4.90 -9.85
N VAL A 375 17.75 -5.18 -9.00
CA VAL A 375 18.83 -6.14 -9.32
C VAL A 375 18.31 -7.56 -9.43
N TYR A 376 17.39 -7.96 -8.55
CA TYR A 376 16.82 -9.31 -8.56
C TYR A 376 15.55 -9.45 -9.40
N SER A 377 15.10 -8.39 -10.06
CA SER A 377 13.84 -8.34 -10.84
C SER A 377 12.62 -8.76 -10.01
N ILE A 378 12.55 -8.30 -8.76
CA ILE A 378 11.45 -8.60 -7.84
C ILE A 378 10.25 -7.72 -8.22
N PRO A 379 9.04 -8.27 -8.35
CA PRO A 379 7.81 -7.51 -8.59
C PRO A 379 7.30 -6.91 -7.27
N GLY A 380 8.03 -5.92 -6.74
CA GLY A 380 7.74 -5.28 -5.46
C GLY A 380 7.40 -3.80 -5.56
N MET A 381 7.19 -3.18 -4.39
CA MET A 381 6.79 -1.78 -4.24
C MET A 381 7.92 -0.78 -4.54
N GLY A 382 9.18 -1.18 -4.40
CA GLY A 382 10.31 -0.27 -4.49
C GLY A 382 10.48 0.39 -5.86
N LYS A 383 10.03 -0.26 -6.94
CA LYS A 383 10.12 0.27 -8.30
C LYS A 383 8.94 1.16 -8.69
N ILE A 384 7.81 1.07 -8.00
CA ILE A 384 6.56 1.68 -8.45
C ILE A 384 6.66 3.20 -8.58
N LEU A 385 7.37 3.84 -7.65
CA LEU A 385 7.53 5.30 -7.67
C LEU A 385 8.48 5.76 -8.80
N PRO A 386 9.72 5.24 -8.96
CA PRO A 386 10.57 5.59 -10.08
C PRO A 386 9.96 5.29 -11.46
N ASP A 387 9.31 4.14 -11.61
CA ASP A 387 8.66 3.76 -12.86
C ASP A 387 7.52 4.73 -13.19
N SER A 388 6.75 5.13 -12.20
CA SER A 388 5.67 6.11 -12.37
C SER A 388 6.16 7.50 -12.76
N ILE A 389 7.31 7.93 -12.23
CA ILE A 389 7.96 9.19 -12.61
C ILE A 389 8.41 9.14 -14.08
N ASN A 390 9.04 8.05 -14.49
CA ASN A 390 9.57 7.88 -15.84
C ASN A 390 8.48 7.90 -16.93
N VAL A 391 7.27 7.47 -16.60
CA VAL A 391 6.12 7.45 -17.52
C VAL A 391 5.14 8.60 -17.30
N TYR A 392 5.53 9.60 -16.49
CA TYR A 392 4.71 10.78 -16.16
C TYR A 392 3.35 10.44 -15.54
N ASN A 393 3.27 9.34 -14.79
CA ASN A 393 2.06 8.95 -14.06
C ASN A 393 1.90 9.74 -12.77
N ASN A 394 1.51 11.00 -12.89
CA ASN A 394 1.45 11.94 -11.77
C ASN A 394 0.47 11.50 -10.67
N SER A 395 -0.64 10.86 -11.02
CA SER A 395 -1.59 10.34 -10.03
C SER A 395 -0.94 9.29 -9.13
N MET A 396 -0.22 8.34 -9.73
CA MET A 396 0.52 7.32 -8.99
C MET A 396 1.61 7.92 -8.12
N VAL A 397 2.38 8.89 -8.64
CA VAL A 397 3.43 9.59 -7.87
C VAL A 397 2.84 10.27 -6.63
N ILE A 398 1.73 11.01 -6.80
CA ILE A 398 1.07 11.70 -5.68
C ILE A 398 0.51 10.69 -4.67
N GLY A 399 -0.22 9.69 -5.13
CA GLY A 399 -0.87 8.71 -4.27
C GLY A 399 0.14 7.87 -3.46
N ILE A 400 1.20 7.37 -4.11
CA ILE A 400 2.24 6.59 -3.44
C ILE A 400 3.06 7.45 -2.47
N THR A 401 3.39 8.69 -2.86
CA THR A 401 4.10 9.62 -1.97
C THR A 401 3.26 9.95 -0.74
N PHE A 402 1.96 10.21 -0.93
CA PHE A 402 1.03 10.44 0.17
C PHE A 402 0.94 9.22 1.11
N LEU A 403 0.81 8.02 0.55
CA LEU A 403 0.76 6.78 1.32
C LEU A 403 2.03 6.62 2.18
N PHE A 404 3.20 6.73 1.57
CA PHE A 404 4.46 6.58 2.30
C PHE A 404 4.68 7.67 3.34
N THR A 405 4.29 8.91 3.05
CA THR A 405 4.38 10.01 4.02
C THR A 405 3.46 9.77 5.22
N THR A 406 2.22 9.34 4.97
CA THR A 406 1.27 9.00 6.03
C THR A 406 1.78 7.86 6.90
N LEU A 407 2.31 6.80 6.28
CA LEU A 407 2.93 5.69 7.00
C LEU A 407 4.15 6.13 7.81
N ALA A 408 4.98 7.06 7.28
CA ALA A 408 6.12 7.61 7.99
C ALA A 408 5.70 8.40 9.25
N ILE A 409 4.71 9.27 9.13
CA ILE A 409 4.16 10.03 10.28
C ILE A 409 3.60 9.06 11.33
N PHE A 410 2.79 8.09 10.89
CA PHE A 410 2.21 7.10 11.78
C PHE A 410 3.30 6.25 12.48
N SER A 411 4.35 5.87 11.76
CA SER A 411 5.47 5.11 12.32
C SER A 411 6.23 5.87 13.40
N THR A 412 6.38 7.20 13.23
CA THR A 412 7.01 8.06 14.25
C THR A 412 6.17 8.11 15.52
N PHE A 413 4.86 8.30 15.37
CA PHE A 413 3.93 8.25 16.50
C PHE A 413 4.00 6.90 17.26
N LEU A 414 4.02 5.78 16.53
CA LEU A 414 4.18 4.46 17.14
C LEU A 414 5.55 4.30 17.81
N GLY A 415 6.60 4.91 17.27
CA GLY A 415 7.94 4.93 17.85
C GLY A 415 7.97 5.64 19.19
N ASP A 416 7.36 6.83 19.26
CA ASP A 416 7.24 7.59 20.52
C ASP A 416 6.43 6.82 21.57
N TRP A 417 5.33 6.21 21.16
CA TRP A 417 4.52 5.37 22.04
C TRP A 417 5.31 4.16 22.57
N LEU A 418 6.03 3.45 21.68
CA LEU A 418 6.86 2.32 22.07
C LEU A 418 7.99 2.75 23.03
N LEU A 419 8.57 3.93 22.80
CA LEU A 419 9.61 4.47 23.68
C LEU A 419 9.11 4.67 25.11
N THR A 420 7.87 5.14 25.31
CA THR A 420 7.27 5.28 26.66
C THR A 420 7.05 3.93 27.34
N LEU A 421 6.81 2.87 26.58
CA LEU A 421 6.69 1.51 27.15
C LEU A 421 8.07 0.95 27.58
N VAL A 422 9.12 1.26 26.81
CA VAL A 422 10.49 0.79 27.10
C VAL A 422 11.14 1.59 28.23
N ASP A 423 10.94 2.91 28.26
CA ASP A 423 11.41 3.80 29.32
C ASP A 423 10.24 4.58 29.95
N PRO A 424 9.67 4.11 31.07
CA PRO A 424 8.55 4.76 31.72
C PRO A 424 8.86 6.14 32.34
N ARG A 425 10.11 6.59 32.28
CA ARG A 425 10.50 7.96 32.71
C ARG A 425 10.12 9.00 31.66
N ILE A 426 9.91 8.57 30.43
CA ILE A 426 9.51 9.43 29.31
C ILE A 426 7.98 9.52 29.35
N THR A 427 7.44 10.69 29.59
CA THR A 427 5.99 10.94 29.55
C THR A 427 5.68 11.77 28.31
N LEU A 428 4.67 11.36 27.51
CA LEU A 428 4.19 12.10 26.35
C LEU A 428 3.42 13.39 26.73
N HIS A 429 3.11 13.59 28.01
CA HIS A 429 2.52 14.82 28.51
C HIS A 429 3.59 15.71 29.13
N GLU A 430 3.83 16.88 28.58
CA GLU A 430 4.34 18.00 29.35
C GLU A 430 3.32 18.31 30.46
N LYS A 431 3.63 17.94 31.69
CA LYS A 431 3.03 18.61 32.82
C LYS A 431 3.46 20.05 32.71
N GLY A 432 2.57 20.91 32.19
CA GLY A 432 2.78 22.33 32.09
C GLY A 432 3.43 22.82 33.38
N GLY A 433 4.65 23.29 33.23
CA GLY A 433 5.41 23.82 34.37
C GLY A 433 4.64 24.99 34.97
N ARG A 434 3.99 24.75 36.10
CA ARG A 434 3.72 25.83 37.05
C ARG A 434 5.06 26.17 37.71
N LYS A 435 5.62 27.30 37.27
CA LYS A 435 6.55 28.06 38.10
C LYS A 435 5.82 28.54 39.36
#